data_66e5721704e9e28393979998d814d4bd
#
_entry.id   66e5721704e9e28393979998d814d4bd
#
_cell.length_a   1.000
_cell.length_b   1.000
_cell.length_c   1.000
_cell.angle_alpha   90.00
_cell.angle_beta   90.00
_cell.angle_gamma   90.00
#
_symmetry.space_group_name_H-M   'P 1'
#
loop_
_entity.id
_entity.type
_entity.pdbx_description
1 polymer ?
#
loop_
_entity_poly.entity_id
_entity_poly.type
_entity_poly.pdbx_seq_one_letter_code
_entity_poly.pdbx_strand_id
1 'polypeptide(L)'
;MTGLRLRWRTLWPGFAKNLVDTLGGPRATLTFTPLAVILAWAAVAMPIVDAVACWHGAPGAWTALAMALLGSGAAFGLHVAATFHFRIPFWYGLLFPLGYTLGAAMALDSVRRRLTGRVIWKGRMYS
;
A
#
# COMPACT_ATOMS: atom_id res chain seq x y z
N MET A 1 18.49 19.57 8.51
CA MET A 1 17.13 19.58 7.90
C MET A 1 17.18 19.61 6.39
N THR A 2 18.09 20.31 5.78
CA THR A 2 18.34 20.28 4.33
C THR A 2 18.70 18.88 3.81
N GLY A 3 19.40 18.06 4.59
CA GLY A 3 19.77 16.69 4.21
C GLY A 3 18.59 15.72 4.06
N LEU A 4 17.49 15.89 4.84
CA LEU A 4 16.30 15.07 4.74
C LEU A 4 15.50 15.36 3.46
N ARG A 5 15.40 16.62 3.07
CA ARG A 5 14.73 17.01 1.82
C ARG A 5 15.50 16.53 0.58
N LEU A 6 16.83 16.60 0.63
CA LEU A 6 17.68 16.08 -0.43
C LEU A 6 17.57 14.56 -0.56
N ARG A 7 17.53 13.85 0.58
CA ARG A 7 17.33 12.40 0.62
C ARG A 7 16.00 11.99 0.00
N TRP A 8 14.91 12.69 0.34
CA TRP A 8 13.60 12.38 -0.19
C TRP A 8 13.55 12.57 -1.71
N ARG A 9 14.11 13.67 -2.21
CA ARG A 9 14.18 13.95 -3.65
C ARG A 9 14.98 12.92 -4.42
N THR A 10 16.00 12.35 -3.80
CA THR A 10 16.82 11.29 -4.41
C THR A 10 16.20 9.89 -4.25
N LEU A 11 15.56 9.63 -3.11
CA LEU A 11 14.99 8.32 -2.81
C LEU A 11 13.74 8.02 -3.65
N TRP A 12 12.86 9.00 -3.82
CA TRP A 12 11.61 8.79 -4.55
C TRP A 12 11.84 8.29 -5.98
N PRO A 13 12.66 8.94 -6.82
CA PRO A 13 12.90 8.43 -8.16
C PRO A 13 13.57 7.05 -8.18
N GLY A 14 14.47 6.77 -7.23
CA GLY A 14 15.13 5.48 -7.12
C GLY A 14 14.18 4.35 -6.80
N PHE A 15 13.32 4.53 -5.80
CA PHE A 15 12.30 3.56 -5.43
C PHE A 15 11.26 3.39 -6.54
N ALA A 16 10.80 4.49 -7.12
CA ALA A 16 9.82 4.46 -8.19
C ALA A 16 10.34 3.68 -9.42
N LYS A 17 11.61 3.82 -9.73
CA LYS A 17 12.23 3.09 -10.84
C LYS A 17 12.22 1.58 -10.60
N ASN A 18 12.63 1.15 -9.41
CA ASN A 18 12.79 -0.27 -9.08
C ASN A 18 11.45 -0.96 -8.78
N LEU A 19 10.47 -0.22 -8.30
CA LEU A 19 9.21 -0.78 -7.84
C LEU A 19 8.45 -1.49 -8.96
N VAL A 20 8.39 -0.90 -10.15
CA VAL A 20 7.72 -1.49 -11.31
C VAL A 20 8.40 -2.80 -11.71
N ASP A 21 9.72 -2.84 -11.74
CA ASP A 21 10.47 -4.04 -12.08
C ASP A 21 10.26 -5.14 -11.03
N THR A 22 10.26 -4.77 -9.76
CA THR A 22 10.01 -5.68 -8.63
C THR A 22 8.61 -6.29 -8.72
N LEU A 23 7.61 -5.51 -9.15
CA LEU A 23 6.23 -5.97 -9.26
C LEU A 23 5.95 -6.78 -10.55
N GLY A 24 6.91 -6.90 -11.45
CA GLY A 24 6.77 -7.71 -12.67
C GLY A 24 6.45 -6.92 -13.92
N GLY A 25 6.67 -5.61 -13.92
CA GLY A 25 6.49 -4.72 -15.07
C GLY A 25 5.25 -3.83 -14.97
N PRO A 26 5.03 -2.96 -15.98
CA PRO A 26 3.93 -1.98 -15.94
C PRO A 26 2.53 -2.59 -15.84
N ARG A 27 2.28 -3.69 -16.56
CA ARG A 27 0.96 -4.36 -16.56
C ARG A 27 0.65 -4.96 -15.18
N ALA A 28 1.62 -5.66 -14.59
CA ALA A 28 1.47 -6.23 -13.25
C ALA A 28 1.27 -5.13 -12.22
N THR A 29 2.01 -4.03 -12.32
CA THR A 29 1.88 -2.88 -11.43
C THR A 29 0.48 -2.27 -11.51
N LEU A 30 -0.05 -2.06 -12.73
CA LEU A 30 -1.40 -1.52 -12.92
C LEU A 30 -2.51 -2.45 -12.42
N THR A 31 -2.26 -3.75 -12.35
CA THR A 31 -3.22 -4.73 -11.84
C THR A 31 -3.14 -4.88 -10.33
N PHE A 32 -1.94 -5.11 -9.78
CA PHE A 32 -1.77 -5.43 -8.37
C PHE A 32 -1.81 -4.22 -7.45
N THR A 33 -1.38 -3.04 -7.93
CA THR A 33 -1.33 -1.84 -7.10
C THR A 33 -2.71 -1.38 -6.62
N PRO A 34 -3.71 -1.21 -7.52
CA PRO A 34 -5.07 -0.87 -7.07
C PRO A 34 -5.68 -1.94 -6.18
N LEU A 35 -5.45 -3.21 -6.51
CA LEU A 35 -5.95 -4.34 -5.72
C LEU A 35 -5.39 -4.32 -4.30
N ALA A 36 -4.08 -4.10 -4.15
CA ALA A 36 -3.44 -4.03 -2.84
C ALA A 36 -3.99 -2.87 -1.99
N VAL A 37 -4.21 -1.71 -2.59
CA VAL A 37 -4.80 -0.55 -1.90
C VAL A 37 -6.24 -0.85 -1.47
N ILE A 38 -7.04 -1.42 -2.36
CA ILE A 38 -8.43 -1.80 -2.06
C ILE A 38 -8.47 -2.78 -0.90
N LEU A 39 -7.64 -3.82 -0.92
CA LEU A 39 -7.60 -4.82 0.15
C LEU A 39 -7.12 -4.23 1.47
N ALA A 40 -6.12 -3.34 1.43
CA ALA A 40 -5.62 -2.68 2.63
C ALA A 40 -6.70 -1.82 3.30
N TRP A 41 -7.41 -1.02 2.52
CA TRP A 41 -8.49 -0.18 3.05
C TRP A 41 -9.73 -1.00 3.41
N ALA A 42 -10.00 -2.11 2.72
CA ALA A 42 -11.07 -3.04 3.09
C ALA A 42 -10.83 -3.64 4.47
N ALA A 43 -9.59 -3.92 4.83
CA ALA A 43 -9.26 -4.42 6.18
C ALA A 43 -9.65 -3.43 7.28
N VAL A 44 -9.69 -2.13 6.98
CA VAL A 44 -10.16 -1.10 7.91
C VAL A 44 -11.66 -0.89 7.80
N ALA A 45 -12.18 -0.81 6.57
CA ALA A 45 -13.57 -0.41 6.31
C ALA A 45 -14.58 -1.53 6.59
N MET A 46 -14.27 -2.78 6.25
CA MET A 46 -15.24 -3.87 6.36
C MET A 46 -15.72 -4.12 7.80
N PRO A 47 -14.86 -4.16 8.82
CA PRO A 47 -15.36 -4.30 10.19
C PRO A 47 -16.28 -3.17 10.61
N ILE A 48 -16.02 -1.95 10.16
CA ILE A 48 -16.85 -0.79 10.47
C ILE A 48 -18.21 -0.90 9.79
N VAL A 49 -18.24 -1.24 8.51
CA VAL A 49 -19.48 -1.44 7.74
C VAL A 49 -20.34 -2.55 8.35
N ASP A 50 -19.71 -3.67 8.67
CA ASP A 50 -20.42 -4.82 9.25
C ASP A 50 -20.91 -4.53 10.67
N ALA A 51 -20.18 -3.77 11.46
CA ALA A 51 -20.62 -3.32 12.78
C ALA A 51 -21.85 -2.42 12.67
N VAL A 52 -21.86 -1.50 11.71
CA VAL A 52 -23.04 -0.65 11.44
C VAL A 52 -24.23 -1.48 10.98
N ALA A 53 -23.99 -2.48 10.12
CA ALA A 53 -25.03 -3.41 9.68
C ALA A 53 -25.62 -4.21 10.85
N CYS A 54 -24.79 -4.65 11.80
CA CYS A 54 -25.26 -5.31 13.03
C CYS A 54 -26.14 -4.38 13.87
N TRP A 55 -25.74 -3.12 13.98
CA TRP A 55 -26.52 -2.11 14.71
C TRP A 55 -27.91 -1.95 14.12
N HIS A 56 -28.04 -2.00 12.80
CA HIS A 56 -29.32 -1.91 12.10
C HIS A 56 -30.07 -3.25 11.99
N GLY A 57 -29.54 -4.32 12.55
CA GLY A 57 -30.18 -5.64 12.56
C GLY A 57 -30.22 -6.34 11.22
N ALA A 58 -29.27 -6.07 10.33
CA ALA A 58 -29.23 -6.69 9.01
C ALA A 58 -29.02 -8.19 9.10
N PRO A 59 -29.72 -9.02 8.26
CA PRO A 59 -29.54 -10.49 8.29
C PRO A 59 -28.12 -10.89 7.92
N GLY A 60 -27.53 -11.81 8.68
CA GLY A 60 -26.17 -12.30 8.43
C GLY A 60 -25.05 -11.33 8.80
N ALA A 61 -25.37 -10.16 9.36
CA ALA A 61 -24.38 -9.14 9.70
C ALA A 61 -23.38 -9.63 10.75
N TRP A 62 -23.81 -10.41 11.72
CA TRP A 62 -22.92 -10.95 12.76
C TRP A 62 -21.87 -11.91 12.18
N THR A 63 -22.26 -12.77 11.25
CA THR A 63 -21.33 -13.67 10.56
C THR A 63 -20.34 -12.87 9.72
N ALA A 64 -20.82 -11.86 8.96
CA ALA A 64 -19.97 -10.99 8.17
C ALA A 64 -18.98 -10.22 9.06
N LEU A 65 -19.43 -9.70 10.19
CA LEU A 65 -18.57 -8.99 11.15
C LEU A 65 -17.48 -9.92 11.71
N ALA A 66 -17.84 -11.14 12.07
CA ALA A 66 -16.88 -12.12 12.59
C ALA A 66 -15.78 -12.41 11.54
N MET A 67 -16.17 -12.63 10.29
CA MET A 67 -15.22 -12.87 9.20
C MET A 67 -14.35 -11.64 8.91
N ALA A 68 -14.94 -10.45 8.92
CA ALA A 68 -14.21 -9.20 8.72
C ALA A 68 -13.20 -8.97 9.84
N LEU A 69 -13.56 -9.22 11.09
CA LEU A 69 -12.65 -9.11 12.23
C LEU A 69 -11.51 -10.13 12.16
N LEU A 70 -11.77 -11.36 11.74
CA LEU A 70 -10.72 -12.36 11.54
C LEU A 70 -9.76 -11.94 10.44
N GLY A 71 -10.27 -11.51 9.30
CA GLY A 71 -9.45 -11.06 8.17
C GLY A 71 -8.63 -9.82 8.52
N SER A 72 -9.26 -8.84 9.15
CA SER A 72 -8.57 -7.61 9.58
C SER A 72 -7.55 -7.89 10.67
N GLY A 73 -7.91 -8.72 11.66
CA GLY A 73 -6.99 -9.14 12.71
C GLY A 73 -5.76 -9.85 12.16
N ALA A 74 -5.95 -10.72 11.17
CA ALA A 74 -4.85 -11.40 10.49
C ALA A 74 -3.97 -10.39 9.73
N ALA A 75 -4.58 -9.45 9.00
CA ALA A 75 -3.85 -8.44 8.25
C ALA A 75 -3.03 -7.52 9.17
N PHE A 76 -3.65 -6.96 10.19
CA PHE A 76 -2.95 -6.12 11.16
C PHE A 76 -1.90 -6.91 11.95
N GLY A 77 -2.24 -8.12 12.38
CA GLY A 77 -1.31 -8.99 13.10
C GLY A 77 -0.07 -9.32 12.29
N LEU A 78 -0.25 -9.65 11.01
CA LEU A 78 0.87 -9.92 10.12
C LEU A 78 1.78 -8.71 9.95
N HIS A 79 1.20 -7.52 9.75
CA HIS A 79 1.98 -6.29 9.57
C HIS A 79 2.69 -5.87 10.86
N VAL A 80 2.05 -6.01 12.00
CA VAL A 80 2.68 -5.75 13.30
C VAL A 80 3.81 -6.76 13.57
N ALA A 81 3.58 -8.05 13.28
CA ALA A 81 4.63 -9.07 13.40
C ALA A 81 5.83 -8.75 12.52
N ALA A 82 5.59 -8.26 11.29
CA ALA A 82 6.66 -7.84 10.40
C ALA A 82 7.46 -6.66 10.98
N THR A 83 6.83 -5.73 11.70
CA THR A 83 7.57 -4.63 12.34
C THR A 83 8.53 -5.14 13.41
N PHE A 84 8.14 -6.14 14.19
CA PHE A 84 9.03 -6.77 15.16
C PHE A 84 10.20 -7.50 14.49
N HIS A 85 9.92 -8.19 13.40
CA HIS A 85 10.95 -8.89 12.63
C HIS A 85 12.00 -7.93 12.07
N PHE A 86 11.57 -6.81 11.52
CA PHE A 86 12.45 -5.78 10.95
C PHE A 86 12.95 -4.76 11.96
N ARG A 87 12.61 -4.90 13.24
CA ARG A 87 13.03 -4.01 14.34
C ARG A 87 12.63 -2.54 14.12
N ILE A 88 11.43 -2.32 13.61
CA ILE A 88 10.84 -0.99 13.48
C ILE A 88 9.70 -0.82 14.49
N PRO A 89 9.31 0.42 14.84
CA PRO A 89 8.21 0.64 15.79
C PRO A 89 6.91 -0.01 15.32
N PHE A 90 6.16 -0.61 16.26
CA PHE A 90 4.97 -1.40 15.94
C PHE A 90 3.84 -0.59 15.27
N TRP A 91 3.75 0.71 15.52
CA TRP A 91 2.71 1.54 14.90
C TRP A 91 2.83 1.64 13.37
N TYR A 92 4.00 1.38 12.80
CA TYR A 92 4.16 1.29 11.35
C TYR A 92 3.32 0.14 10.76
N GLY A 93 3.21 -0.97 11.51
CA GLY A 93 2.34 -2.06 11.11
C GLY A 93 0.87 -1.68 11.14
N LEU A 94 0.46 -0.83 12.09
CA LEU A 94 -0.92 -0.34 12.18
C LEU A 94 -1.25 0.67 11.09
N LEU A 95 -0.25 1.32 10.50
CA LEU A 95 -0.41 2.31 9.43
C LEU A 95 -0.25 1.70 8.04
N PHE A 96 -0.36 0.37 7.90
CA PHE A 96 -0.13 -0.28 6.62
C PHE A 96 -1.06 0.21 5.48
N PRO A 97 -2.35 0.59 5.71
CA PRO A 97 -3.16 1.13 4.61
C PRO A 97 -2.57 2.41 4.02
N LEU A 98 -2.04 3.30 4.86
CA LEU A 98 -1.37 4.52 4.41
C LEU A 98 -0.07 4.20 3.67
N GLY A 99 0.69 3.22 4.16
CA GLY A 99 1.90 2.73 3.50
C GLY A 99 1.62 2.16 2.10
N TYR A 100 0.58 1.36 1.96
CA TYR A 100 0.16 0.84 0.66
C TYR A 100 -0.30 1.95 -0.28
N THR A 101 -1.02 2.96 0.23
CA THR A 101 -1.46 4.11 -0.56
C THR A 101 -0.25 4.90 -1.09
N LEU A 102 0.72 5.15 -0.24
CA LEU A 102 1.96 5.84 -0.63
C LEU A 102 2.77 5.03 -1.64
N GLY A 103 2.93 3.73 -1.38
CA GLY A 103 3.60 2.81 -2.30
C GLY A 103 2.90 2.72 -3.65
N ALA A 104 1.56 2.74 -3.66
CA ALA A 104 0.76 2.77 -4.87
C ALA A 104 1.00 4.05 -5.67
N ALA A 105 1.07 5.20 -5.00
CA ALA A 105 1.36 6.47 -5.66
C ALA A 105 2.74 6.44 -6.33
N MET A 106 3.74 5.88 -5.65
CA MET A 106 5.08 5.71 -6.21
C MET A 106 5.07 4.77 -7.42
N ALA A 107 4.37 3.65 -7.33
CA ALA A 107 4.27 2.66 -8.40
C ALA A 107 3.58 3.23 -9.63
N LEU A 108 2.46 3.95 -9.44
CA LEU A 108 1.72 4.57 -10.55
C LEU A 108 2.52 5.71 -11.18
N ASP A 109 3.24 6.50 -10.40
CA ASP A 109 4.15 7.53 -10.93
C ASP A 109 5.27 6.91 -11.76
N SER A 110 5.80 5.79 -11.31
CA SER A 110 6.82 5.03 -12.06
C SER A 110 6.30 4.54 -13.41
N VAL A 111 5.09 3.98 -13.43
CA VAL A 111 4.44 3.55 -14.70
C VAL A 111 4.23 4.74 -15.62
N ARG A 112 3.71 5.84 -15.08
CA ARG A 112 3.49 7.07 -15.85
C ARG A 112 4.78 7.55 -16.52
N ARG A 113 5.88 7.58 -15.77
CA ARG A 113 7.19 8.00 -16.30
C ARG A 113 7.67 7.10 -17.43
N ARG A 114 7.46 5.79 -17.32
CA ARG A 114 7.81 4.83 -18.38
C ARG A 114 6.97 5.01 -19.63
N LEU A 115 5.64 5.20 -19.46
CA LEU A 115 4.72 5.37 -20.59
C LEU A 115 4.94 6.70 -21.33
N THR A 116 5.37 7.75 -20.63
CA THR A 116 5.65 9.05 -21.23
C THR A 116 7.09 9.18 -21.74
N GLY A 117 7.91 8.15 -21.60
CA GLY A 117 9.31 8.18 -22.00
C GLY A 117 10.19 9.13 -21.20
N ARG A 118 9.72 9.58 -20.03
CA ARG A 118 10.43 10.55 -19.18
C ARG A 118 11.28 9.91 -18.08
N VAL A 119 11.85 8.74 -18.35
CA VAL A 119 12.77 8.12 -17.39
C VAL A 119 14.13 8.79 -17.53
N ILE A 120 14.51 9.54 -16.49
CA ILE A 120 15.82 10.19 -16.41
C ILE A 120 16.75 9.29 -15.58
N TRP A 121 17.84 8.85 -16.20
CA TRP A 121 18.88 8.08 -15.54
C TRP A 121 20.21 8.78 -15.68
N LYS A 122 20.85 9.14 -14.55
CA LYS A 122 22.13 9.86 -14.51
C LYS A 122 22.14 11.14 -15.38
N GLY A 123 21.04 11.89 -15.39
CA GLY A 123 20.89 13.10 -16.18
C GLY A 123 20.57 12.86 -17.66
N ARG A 124 20.35 11.62 -18.09
CA ARG A 124 19.95 11.28 -19.47
C ARG A 124 18.50 10.78 -19.50
N MET A 125 17.75 11.24 -20.52
CA MET A 125 16.41 10.74 -20.77
C MET A 125 16.47 9.43 -21.58
N TYR A 126 15.78 8.40 -21.09
CA TYR A 126 15.58 7.15 -21.81
C TYR A 126 14.11 7.05 -22.23
N SER A 127 13.88 6.86 -23.50
CA SER A 127 12.55 6.60 -24.07
C SER A 127 12.20 5.12 -23.97
#